data_58b6cfe8cc16e4a273700a495915496b
#
_entry.id   58b6cfe8cc16e4a273700a495915496b
#
_cell.length_a   1.000
_cell.length_b   1.000
_cell.length_c   1.000
_cell.angle_alpha   90.00
_cell.angle_beta   90.00
_cell.angle_gamma   90.00
#
_symmetry.space_group_name_H-M   'P 1'
#
loop_
_entity.id
_entity.type
_entity.pdbx_description
1 polymer ?
#
loop_
_entity_poly.entity_id
_entity_poly.type
_entity_poly.pdbx_seq_one_letter_code
_entity_poly.pdbx_strand_id
1 'polypeptide(L)'
;MARLNEEQIMGIKEHMCSDEKKLASLYRAKKKSYDECSVSFNEAEERKKQDWVEVVTLKTKVRMQRPKPVGVAFEDKIWSMFYDLGFRYLNRDEHLEIKWGEGGGDHKQIDVLAIGEEAIFVVECKAATKLTTSSFKSVIDGIEHYREGVIRALHQIYGDKKIKFVLATDNYRIGEEDTKRMVEKKIFHLNENAYKYIQGLLKSYKFC
;
A
#
# COMPACT_ATOMS: atom_id res chain seq x y z
N MET A 1 21.90 -0.13 -19.12
CA MET A 1 21.20 0.28 -17.88
C MET A 1 21.54 -0.72 -16.79
N ALA A 2 21.91 -0.24 -15.59
CA ALA A 2 22.41 -1.09 -14.51
C ALA A 2 21.32 -2.05 -14.00
N ARG A 3 21.72 -3.28 -13.68
CA ARG A 3 20.88 -4.25 -12.96
C ARG A 3 20.88 -3.86 -11.47
N LEU A 4 19.82 -4.25 -10.74
CA LEU A 4 19.82 -4.16 -9.29
C LEU A 4 20.96 -5.00 -8.73
N ASN A 5 21.64 -4.48 -7.72
CA ASN A 5 22.60 -5.25 -6.94
C ASN A 5 21.89 -6.13 -5.89
N GLU A 6 22.63 -7.00 -5.23
CA GLU A 6 22.08 -7.93 -4.24
C GLU A 6 21.44 -7.20 -3.04
N GLU A 7 22.01 -6.10 -2.59
CA GLU A 7 21.48 -5.29 -1.49
C GLU A 7 20.12 -4.67 -1.83
N GLN A 8 19.97 -4.14 -3.04
CA GLN A 8 18.69 -3.59 -3.53
C GLN A 8 17.61 -4.68 -3.64
N ILE A 9 17.98 -5.87 -4.14
CA ILE A 9 17.08 -7.03 -4.23
C ILE A 9 16.66 -7.50 -2.83
N MET A 10 17.62 -7.61 -1.91
CA MET A 10 17.37 -8.00 -0.53
C MET A 10 16.45 -7.01 0.17
N GLY A 11 16.71 -5.71 0.04
CA GLY A 11 15.87 -4.65 0.61
C GLY A 11 14.41 -4.77 0.18
N ILE A 12 14.14 -4.98 -1.12
CA ILE A 12 12.76 -5.18 -1.60
C ILE A 12 12.14 -6.46 -0.99
N LYS A 13 12.88 -7.57 -0.99
CA LYS A 13 12.38 -8.86 -0.47
C LYS A 13 12.10 -8.83 1.02
N GLU A 14 12.89 -8.11 1.80
CA GLU A 14 12.70 -7.95 3.25
C GLU A 14 11.40 -7.25 3.61
N HIS A 15 10.92 -6.34 2.76
CA HIS A 15 9.62 -5.66 2.93
C HIS A 15 8.44 -6.45 2.37
N MET A 16 8.66 -7.66 1.85
CA MET A 16 7.60 -8.54 1.35
C MET A 16 7.30 -9.68 2.34
N CYS A 17 6.07 -10.18 2.29
CA CYS A 17 5.62 -11.27 3.15
C CYS A 17 4.82 -12.31 2.35
N SER A 18 5.19 -13.58 2.50
CA SER A 18 4.43 -14.74 1.98
C SER A 18 4.06 -15.75 3.06
N ASP A 19 4.47 -15.52 4.32
CA ASP A 19 4.10 -16.37 5.45
C ASP A 19 2.63 -16.15 5.81
N GLU A 20 1.81 -17.19 5.70
CA GLU A 20 0.36 -17.11 5.92
C GLU A 20 -0.03 -16.61 7.31
N LYS A 21 0.71 -17.03 8.37
CA LYS A 21 0.41 -16.62 9.75
C LYS A 21 0.72 -15.14 9.95
N LYS A 22 1.83 -14.68 9.37
CA LYS A 22 2.22 -13.26 9.41
C LYS A 22 1.24 -12.41 8.60
N LEU A 23 0.88 -12.85 7.38
CA LEU A 23 -0.13 -12.15 6.56
C LEU A 23 -1.47 -12.06 7.27
N ALA A 24 -1.96 -13.14 7.89
CA ALA A 24 -3.20 -13.12 8.66
C ALA A 24 -3.12 -12.19 9.89
N SER A 25 -1.94 -12.07 10.51
CA SER A 25 -1.72 -11.11 11.60
C SER A 25 -1.74 -9.66 11.10
N LEU A 26 -1.04 -9.38 9.98
CA LEU A 26 -1.03 -8.08 9.33
C LEU A 26 -2.45 -7.68 8.90
N TYR A 27 -3.20 -8.60 8.27
CA TYR A 27 -4.58 -8.36 7.88
C TYR A 27 -5.46 -7.92 9.05
N ARG A 28 -5.36 -8.62 10.20
CA ARG A 28 -6.10 -8.23 11.42
C ARG A 28 -5.70 -6.86 11.93
N ALA A 29 -4.41 -6.51 11.89
CA ALA A 29 -3.92 -5.20 12.29
C ALA A 29 -4.40 -4.11 11.34
N LYS A 30 -4.33 -4.36 10.02
CA LYS A 30 -4.77 -3.42 8.98
C LYS A 30 -6.27 -3.16 8.97
N LYS A 31 -7.10 -4.12 9.43
CA LYS A 31 -8.55 -3.93 9.61
C LYS A 31 -8.93 -3.04 10.80
N LYS A 32 -8.01 -2.75 11.72
CA LYS A 32 -8.27 -1.82 12.82
C LYS A 32 -8.29 -0.38 12.29
N SER A 33 -9.18 0.45 12.84
CA SER A 33 -9.23 1.89 12.55
C SER A 33 -8.20 2.71 13.34
N TYR A 34 -7.37 2.05 14.13
CA TYR A 34 -6.38 2.65 15.01
C TYR A 34 -5.06 1.86 14.98
N ASP A 35 -3.97 2.58 15.22
CA ASP A 35 -2.69 1.99 15.55
C ASP A 35 -2.67 1.63 17.04
N GLU A 36 -1.99 0.54 17.39
CA GLU A 36 -1.85 0.09 18.78
C GLU A 36 -0.39 -0.26 19.08
N CYS A 37 0.08 0.16 20.24
CA CYS A 37 1.39 -0.24 20.75
C CYS A 37 1.35 -0.47 22.25
N SER A 38 2.35 -1.20 22.77
CA SER A 38 2.58 -1.36 24.21
C SER A 38 3.98 -0.84 24.53
N VAL A 39 4.05 0.21 25.32
CA VAL A 39 5.27 0.97 25.62
C VAL A 39 5.53 1.06 27.12
N SER A 40 6.72 1.46 27.52
CA SER A 40 7.03 1.80 28.91
C SER A 40 6.26 3.03 29.37
N PHE A 41 6.17 3.27 30.70
CA PHE A 41 5.49 4.44 31.23
C PHE A 41 6.11 5.75 30.74
N ASN A 42 7.44 5.82 30.66
CA ASN A 42 8.13 7.02 30.19
C ASN A 42 7.84 7.31 28.71
N GLU A 43 7.86 6.28 27.85
CA GLU A 43 7.48 6.43 26.44
C GLU A 43 6.01 6.79 26.25
N ALA A 44 5.12 6.33 27.13
CA ALA A 44 3.71 6.68 27.07
C ALA A 44 3.48 8.19 27.19
N GLU A 45 4.20 8.88 28.11
CA GLU A 45 4.11 10.32 28.25
C GLU A 45 4.57 11.08 27.00
N GLU A 46 5.63 10.60 26.34
CA GLU A 46 6.08 11.20 25.07
C GLU A 46 5.07 10.94 23.93
N ARG A 47 4.45 9.76 23.89
CA ARG A 47 3.45 9.42 22.87
C ARG A 47 2.14 10.19 23.05
N LYS A 48 1.74 10.53 24.27
CA LYS A 48 0.57 11.40 24.52
C LYS A 48 0.71 12.76 23.81
N LYS A 49 1.94 13.28 23.66
CA LYS A 49 2.20 14.50 22.88
C LYS A 49 2.00 14.33 21.35
N GLN A 50 1.83 13.12 20.89
CA GLN A 50 1.67 12.71 19.47
C GLN A 50 0.28 12.09 19.22
N ASP A 51 -0.74 12.54 19.93
CA ASP A 51 -2.14 12.09 19.80
C ASP A 51 -2.39 10.62 20.16
N TRP A 52 -1.45 9.97 20.87
CA TRP A 52 -1.70 8.64 21.40
C TRP A 52 -2.49 8.71 22.70
N VAL A 53 -3.50 7.86 22.82
CA VAL A 53 -4.38 7.76 23.98
C VAL A 53 -4.08 6.46 24.70
N GLU A 54 -3.94 6.56 26.02
CA GLU A 54 -3.82 5.40 26.90
C GLU A 54 -5.15 4.64 26.94
N VAL A 55 -5.11 3.33 26.73
CA VAL A 55 -6.29 2.45 26.75
C VAL A 55 -6.26 1.52 27.96
N VAL A 56 -5.10 0.98 28.28
CA VAL A 56 -4.92 0.04 29.41
C VAL A 56 -3.54 0.24 30.03
N THR A 57 -3.52 0.40 31.35
CA THR A 57 -2.29 0.31 32.15
C THR A 57 -2.06 -1.12 32.58
N LEU A 58 -0.94 -1.69 32.19
CA LEU A 58 -0.46 -3.02 32.62
C LEU A 58 0.60 -2.85 33.72
N LYS A 59 1.01 -3.93 34.38
CA LYS A 59 1.98 -3.90 35.48
C LYS A 59 3.32 -3.17 35.12
N THR A 60 3.79 -3.34 33.89
CA THR A 60 5.10 -2.82 33.42
C THR A 60 5.02 -2.00 32.14
N LYS A 61 3.85 -1.90 31.52
CA LYS A 61 3.65 -1.24 30.23
C LYS A 61 2.30 -0.55 30.17
N VAL A 62 2.19 0.39 29.26
CA VAL A 62 0.94 1.07 28.92
C VAL A 62 0.57 0.66 27.49
N ARG A 63 -0.67 0.24 27.28
CA ARG A 63 -1.22 0.04 25.95
C ARG A 63 -1.82 1.35 25.47
N MET A 64 -1.39 1.80 24.32
CA MET A 64 -1.80 3.06 23.72
C MET A 64 -2.38 2.83 22.33
N GLN A 65 -3.30 3.70 21.95
CA GLN A 65 -3.92 3.73 20.62
C GLN A 65 -3.98 5.15 20.09
N ARG A 66 -3.95 5.28 18.77
CA ARG A 66 -4.31 6.53 18.06
C ARG A 66 -5.11 6.20 16.81
N PRO A 67 -6.04 7.07 16.36
CA PRO A 67 -6.68 6.94 15.07
C PRO A 67 -5.63 6.91 13.96
N LYS A 68 -5.81 6.02 12.98
CA LYS A 68 -4.95 6.01 11.80
C LYS A 68 -5.15 7.26 10.97
N PRO A 69 -4.08 7.88 10.45
CA PRO A 69 -4.20 8.91 9.41
C PRO A 69 -5.02 8.39 8.22
N VAL A 70 -5.81 9.27 7.60
CA VAL A 70 -6.73 8.88 6.51
C VAL A 70 -6.02 8.14 5.37
N GLY A 71 -4.81 8.60 4.98
CA GLY A 71 -4.00 7.94 3.97
C GLY A 71 -3.65 6.51 4.36
N VAL A 72 -3.09 6.31 5.57
CA VAL A 72 -2.70 5.00 6.10
C VAL A 72 -3.91 4.06 6.21
N ALA A 73 -5.04 4.56 6.71
CA ALA A 73 -6.27 3.78 6.80
C ALA A 73 -6.76 3.31 5.41
N PHE A 74 -6.58 4.15 4.39
CA PHE A 74 -6.94 3.81 3.03
C PHE A 74 -5.96 2.82 2.39
N GLU A 75 -4.66 2.99 2.56
CA GLU A 75 -3.64 2.02 2.14
C GLU A 75 -3.91 0.64 2.75
N ASP A 76 -4.21 0.58 4.03
CA ASP A 76 -4.57 -0.64 4.75
C ASP A 76 -5.86 -1.29 4.21
N LYS A 77 -6.84 -0.47 3.82
CA LYS A 77 -8.08 -0.91 3.16
C LYS A 77 -7.78 -1.57 1.80
N ILE A 78 -6.94 -0.95 0.98
CA ILE A 78 -6.53 -1.48 -0.33
C ILE A 78 -5.68 -2.75 -0.17
N TRP A 79 -4.71 -2.75 0.73
CA TRP A 79 -3.91 -3.94 1.05
C TRP A 79 -4.81 -5.12 1.48
N SER A 80 -5.76 -4.84 2.37
CA SER A 80 -6.71 -5.85 2.86
C SER A 80 -7.60 -6.40 1.74
N MET A 81 -7.95 -5.58 0.76
CA MET A 81 -8.69 -6.02 -0.43
C MET A 81 -7.89 -7.03 -1.25
N PHE A 82 -6.60 -6.78 -1.49
CA PHE A 82 -5.76 -7.76 -2.20
C PHE A 82 -5.61 -9.07 -1.41
N TYR A 83 -5.49 -9.01 -0.09
CA TYR A 83 -5.50 -10.21 0.74
C TYR A 83 -6.83 -10.98 0.63
N ASP A 84 -7.97 -10.29 0.67
CA ASP A 84 -9.31 -10.87 0.49
C ASP A 84 -9.50 -11.47 -0.92
N LEU A 85 -8.86 -10.91 -1.95
CA LEU A 85 -8.79 -11.44 -3.32
C LEU A 85 -7.92 -12.69 -3.47
N GLY A 86 -7.26 -13.14 -2.41
CA GLY A 86 -6.44 -14.34 -2.42
C GLY A 86 -4.95 -14.09 -2.68
N PHE A 87 -4.51 -12.84 -2.79
CA PHE A 87 -3.07 -12.58 -2.87
C PHE A 87 -2.37 -13.01 -1.59
N ARG A 88 -1.29 -13.78 -1.73
CA ARG A 88 -0.53 -14.34 -0.61
C ARG A 88 0.95 -13.89 -0.61
N TYR A 89 1.28 -12.88 -1.42
CA TYR A 89 2.58 -12.24 -1.41
C TYR A 89 2.40 -10.72 -1.51
N LEU A 90 2.48 -10.04 -0.35
CA LEU A 90 2.14 -8.63 -0.17
C LEU A 90 3.25 -7.91 0.60
N ASN A 91 3.36 -6.58 0.45
CA ASN A 91 4.29 -5.81 1.30
C ASN A 91 3.86 -5.85 2.77
N ARG A 92 4.85 -5.93 3.68
CA ARG A 92 4.59 -6.00 5.12
C ARG A 92 4.18 -4.66 5.72
N ASP A 93 4.81 -3.62 5.25
CA ASP A 93 4.78 -2.30 5.85
C ASP A 93 4.75 -1.20 4.78
N GLU A 94 4.65 0.03 5.23
CA GLU A 94 4.64 1.26 4.44
C GLU A 94 6.04 1.70 3.98
N HIS A 95 7.09 0.96 4.35
CA HIS A 95 8.47 1.33 4.04
C HIS A 95 9.04 0.59 2.83
N LEU A 96 8.19 -0.09 2.05
CA LEU A 96 8.64 -0.72 0.82
C LEU A 96 9.11 0.34 -0.17
N GLU A 97 10.41 0.37 -0.40
CA GLU A 97 11.05 1.26 -1.33
C GLU A 97 11.70 0.45 -2.46
N ILE A 98 11.34 0.74 -3.69
CA ILE A 98 11.99 0.17 -4.87
C ILE A 98 13.02 1.18 -5.36
N LYS A 99 14.30 0.78 -5.30
CA LYS A 99 15.44 1.58 -5.76
C LYS A 99 15.93 1.05 -7.09
N TRP A 100 16.29 1.96 -8.01
CA TRP A 100 16.87 1.63 -9.31
C TRP A 100 17.90 2.69 -9.70
N GLY A 101 18.62 2.44 -10.82
CA GLY A 101 19.69 3.34 -11.28
C GLY A 101 21.04 3.03 -10.62
N GLU A 102 22.08 3.73 -11.08
CA GLU A 102 23.44 3.61 -10.54
C GLU A 102 23.49 4.20 -9.14
N GLY A 103 24.01 3.43 -8.17
CA GLY A 103 24.10 3.85 -6.78
C GLY A 103 22.75 3.97 -6.05
N GLY A 104 21.62 3.55 -6.64
CA GLY A 104 20.30 3.64 -6.01
C GLY A 104 19.75 5.07 -5.90
N GLY A 105 20.21 5.99 -6.77
CA GLY A 105 19.81 7.39 -6.74
C GLY A 105 18.33 7.62 -7.03
N ASP A 106 17.74 6.78 -7.87
CA ASP A 106 16.31 6.82 -8.15
C ASP A 106 15.57 5.80 -7.29
N HIS A 107 14.49 6.21 -6.67
CA HIS A 107 13.69 5.34 -5.81
C HIS A 107 12.22 5.76 -5.78
N LYS A 108 11.36 4.82 -5.39
CA LYS A 108 9.93 5.08 -5.14
C LYS A 108 9.44 4.22 -3.99
N GLN A 109 8.84 4.86 -3.02
CA GLN A 109 8.05 4.18 -2.00
C GLN A 109 6.73 3.70 -2.64
N ILE A 110 6.38 2.44 -2.41
CA ILE A 110 5.18 1.81 -2.94
C ILE A 110 4.20 1.59 -1.79
N ASP A 111 2.99 2.15 -1.91
CA ASP A 111 1.97 2.05 -0.87
C ASP A 111 1.47 0.61 -0.73
N VAL A 112 1.09 -0.04 -1.85
CA VAL A 112 0.73 -1.46 -1.86
C VAL A 112 1.36 -2.17 -3.04
N LEU A 113 2.08 -3.27 -2.75
CA LEU A 113 2.61 -4.20 -3.74
C LEU A 113 1.97 -5.57 -3.53
N ALA A 114 1.24 -6.05 -4.54
CA ALA A 114 0.60 -7.35 -4.51
C ALA A 114 1.10 -8.22 -5.67
N ILE A 115 1.68 -9.37 -5.34
CA ILE A 115 2.26 -10.30 -6.32
C ILE A 115 1.37 -11.53 -6.43
N GLY A 116 0.81 -11.72 -7.62
CA GLY A 116 0.06 -12.90 -8.02
C GLY A 116 0.87 -13.83 -8.91
N GLU A 117 0.24 -14.89 -9.39
CA GLU A 117 0.88 -15.87 -10.30
C GLU A 117 1.27 -15.23 -11.63
N GLU A 118 0.35 -14.52 -12.27
CA GLU A 118 0.54 -13.93 -13.60
C GLU A 118 0.87 -12.43 -13.59
N ALA A 119 0.48 -11.71 -12.54
CA ALA A 119 0.57 -10.26 -12.50
C ALA A 119 1.03 -9.73 -11.14
N ILE A 120 1.71 -8.57 -11.20
CA ILE A 120 2.12 -7.76 -10.06
C ILE A 120 1.33 -6.46 -10.12
N PHE A 121 0.73 -6.07 -9.01
CA PHE A 121 0.02 -4.80 -8.86
C PHE A 121 0.85 -3.83 -8.04
N VAL A 122 1.19 -2.72 -8.65
CA VAL A 122 1.88 -1.58 -8.03
C VAL A 122 0.85 -0.50 -7.80
N VAL A 123 0.51 -0.22 -6.55
CA VAL A 123 -0.60 0.67 -6.20
C VAL A 123 -0.10 1.93 -5.54
N GLU A 124 -0.53 3.06 -6.05
CA GLU A 124 -0.44 4.38 -5.42
C GLU A 124 -1.81 4.71 -4.82
N CYS A 125 -1.85 5.08 -3.55
CA CYS A 125 -3.06 5.38 -2.80
C CYS A 125 -3.18 6.89 -2.54
N LYS A 126 -4.37 7.45 -2.75
CA LYS A 126 -4.68 8.84 -2.41
C LYS A 126 -6.04 8.93 -1.73
N ALA A 127 -6.07 9.43 -0.50
CA ALA A 127 -7.32 9.59 0.25
C ALA A 127 -7.43 10.99 0.84
N ALA A 128 -8.66 11.49 0.90
CA ALA A 128 -9.00 12.75 1.54
C ALA A 128 -10.05 12.55 2.63
N THR A 129 -10.07 13.42 3.63
CA THR A 129 -11.07 13.39 4.71
C THR A 129 -12.47 13.79 4.25
N LYS A 130 -12.55 14.56 3.17
CA LYS A 130 -13.80 15.06 2.57
C LYS A 130 -13.71 14.92 1.05
N LEU A 131 -14.86 14.82 0.39
CA LEU A 131 -14.91 14.80 -1.06
C LEU A 131 -14.20 16.03 -1.63
N THR A 132 -13.15 15.80 -2.37
CA THR A 132 -12.25 16.82 -2.92
C THR A 132 -12.19 16.68 -4.44
N THR A 133 -12.16 17.80 -5.12
CA THR A 133 -11.87 17.87 -6.56
C THR A 133 -10.46 18.42 -6.72
N SER A 134 -9.57 17.64 -7.30
CA SER A 134 -8.20 18.08 -7.61
C SER A 134 -7.71 17.41 -8.90
N SER A 135 -6.77 18.03 -9.57
CA SER A 135 -6.09 17.40 -10.71
C SER A 135 -5.11 16.34 -10.23
N PHE A 136 -5.13 15.19 -10.87
CA PHE A 136 -4.21 14.09 -10.65
C PHE A 136 -3.06 14.05 -11.65
N LYS A 137 -2.92 15.09 -12.49
CA LYS A 137 -1.86 15.18 -13.50
C LYS A 137 -0.49 14.85 -12.91
N SER A 138 -0.10 15.50 -11.82
CA SER A 138 1.22 15.30 -11.19
C SER A 138 1.42 13.87 -10.66
N VAL A 139 0.36 13.24 -10.13
CA VAL A 139 0.41 11.85 -9.66
C VAL A 139 0.57 10.89 -10.84
N ILE A 140 -0.22 11.10 -11.90
CA ILE A 140 -0.17 10.30 -13.14
C ILE A 140 1.21 10.43 -13.82
N ASP A 141 1.72 11.64 -13.95
CA ASP A 141 3.04 11.91 -14.51
C ASP A 141 4.15 11.31 -13.62
N GLY A 142 3.99 11.36 -12.30
CA GLY A 142 4.86 10.68 -11.35
C GLY A 142 4.92 9.16 -11.57
N ILE A 143 3.77 8.50 -11.76
CA ILE A 143 3.70 7.06 -12.06
C ILE A 143 4.47 6.75 -13.36
N GLU A 144 4.32 7.56 -14.40
CA GLU A 144 5.07 7.39 -15.64
C GLU A 144 6.58 7.56 -15.45
N HIS A 145 6.98 8.52 -14.64
CA HIS A 145 8.40 8.79 -14.38
C HIS A 145 9.13 7.58 -13.78
N TYR A 146 8.52 6.93 -12.78
CA TYR A 146 9.17 5.78 -12.13
C TYR A 146 8.85 4.41 -12.77
N ARG A 147 7.88 4.35 -13.68
CA ARG A 147 7.32 3.12 -14.26
C ARG A 147 8.39 2.15 -14.76
N GLU A 148 9.27 2.61 -15.66
CA GLU A 148 10.29 1.74 -16.26
C GLU A 148 11.30 1.22 -15.24
N GLY A 149 11.70 2.03 -14.28
CA GLY A 149 12.59 1.64 -13.19
C GLY A 149 11.98 0.53 -12.35
N VAL A 150 10.73 0.72 -11.92
CA VAL A 150 9.98 -0.27 -11.14
C VAL A 150 9.74 -1.57 -11.92
N ILE A 151 9.35 -1.49 -13.20
CA ILE A 151 9.17 -2.68 -14.06
C ILE A 151 10.44 -3.52 -14.10
N ARG A 152 11.58 -2.89 -14.39
CA ARG A 152 12.87 -3.60 -14.45
C ARG A 152 13.25 -4.24 -13.14
N ALA A 153 13.09 -3.49 -12.04
CA ALA A 153 13.37 -3.99 -10.71
C ALA A 153 12.53 -5.23 -10.37
N LEU A 154 11.23 -5.15 -10.62
CA LEU A 154 10.31 -6.25 -10.32
C LEU A 154 10.52 -7.46 -11.25
N HIS A 155 10.79 -7.24 -12.54
CA HIS A 155 11.14 -8.34 -13.47
C HIS A 155 12.43 -9.05 -13.08
N GLN A 156 13.43 -8.32 -12.60
CA GLN A 156 14.69 -8.94 -12.14
C GLN A 156 14.46 -9.85 -10.91
N ILE A 157 13.50 -9.52 -10.05
CA ILE A 157 13.22 -10.25 -8.80
C ILE A 157 12.21 -11.37 -9.00
N TYR A 158 11.16 -11.12 -9.79
CA TYR A 158 9.96 -11.97 -9.86
C TYR A 158 9.68 -12.54 -11.26
N GLY A 159 10.59 -12.31 -12.23
CA GLY A 159 10.43 -12.75 -13.61
C GLY A 159 9.44 -11.89 -14.42
N ASP A 160 9.15 -12.33 -15.66
CA ASP A 160 8.38 -11.57 -16.67
C ASP A 160 6.86 -11.57 -16.39
N LYS A 161 6.45 -11.28 -15.16
CA LYS A 161 5.04 -11.14 -14.81
C LYS A 161 4.48 -9.82 -15.37
N LYS A 162 3.19 -9.81 -15.72
CA LYS A 162 2.50 -8.58 -16.14
C LYS A 162 2.45 -7.58 -14.99
N ILE A 163 3.01 -6.38 -15.17
CA ILE A 163 2.96 -5.34 -14.14
C ILE A 163 1.81 -4.38 -14.43
N LYS A 164 0.96 -4.17 -13.42
CA LYS A 164 -0.23 -3.32 -13.45
C LYS A 164 -0.06 -2.17 -12.48
N PHE A 165 -0.05 -0.94 -13.00
CA PHE A 165 -0.06 0.27 -12.18
C PHE A 165 -1.49 0.66 -11.86
N VAL A 166 -1.76 0.90 -10.59
CA VAL A 166 -3.09 1.24 -10.08
C VAL A 166 -3.01 2.54 -9.30
N LEU A 167 -3.88 3.48 -9.61
CA LEU A 167 -4.16 4.64 -8.76
C LEU A 167 -5.46 4.37 -8.00
N ALA A 168 -5.34 4.13 -6.70
CA ALA A 168 -6.48 3.96 -5.81
C ALA A 168 -6.85 5.31 -5.18
N THR A 169 -8.14 5.66 -5.17
CA THR A 169 -8.60 6.95 -4.61
C THR A 169 -9.81 6.78 -3.70
N ASP A 170 -9.84 7.53 -2.60
CA ASP A 170 -10.98 7.63 -1.69
C ASP A 170 -11.31 9.10 -1.42
N ASN A 171 -12.60 9.46 -1.50
CA ASN A 171 -13.07 10.84 -1.38
C ASN A 171 -12.46 11.83 -2.41
N TYR A 172 -12.15 11.33 -3.63
CA TYR A 172 -11.76 12.19 -4.74
C TYR A 172 -12.72 12.08 -5.92
N ARG A 173 -13.08 13.24 -6.49
CA ARG A 173 -13.75 13.32 -7.78
C ARG A 173 -12.69 13.51 -8.86
N ILE A 174 -12.49 12.48 -9.68
CA ILE A 174 -11.55 12.50 -10.80
C ILE A 174 -12.22 13.14 -12.02
N GLY A 175 -11.55 14.11 -12.65
CA GLY A 175 -12.01 14.74 -13.87
C GLY A 175 -11.86 13.87 -15.11
N GLU A 176 -12.59 14.19 -16.18
CA GLU A 176 -12.52 13.48 -17.46
C GLU A 176 -11.11 13.48 -18.07
N GLU A 177 -10.40 14.61 -18.00
CA GLU A 177 -9.04 14.74 -18.49
C GLU A 177 -8.07 13.78 -17.80
N ASP A 178 -8.14 13.66 -16.46
CA ASP A 178 -7.29 12.76 -15.71
C ASP A 178 -7.68 11.31 -15.98
N THR A 179 -8.98 11.03 -16.18
CA THR A 179 -9.46 9.71 -16.59
C THR A 179 -8.90 9.30 -17.97
N LYS A 180 -8.94 10.20 -18.97
CA LYS A 180 -8.35 9.98 -20.29
C LYS A 180 -6.85 9.72 -20.19
N ARG A 181 -6.10 10.53 -19.41
CA ARG A 181 -4.66 10.34 -19.17
C ARG A 181 -4.34 8.98 -18.57
N MET A 182 -5.11 8.54 -17.57
CA MET A 182 -4.91 7.21 -16.96
C MET A 182 -5.12 6.09 -17.98
N VAL A 183 -6.14 6.18 -18.83
CA VAL A 183 -6.39 5.19 -19.91
C VAL A 183 -5.22 5.17 -20.90
N GLU A 184 -4.80 6.32 -21.41
CA GLU A 184 -3.67 6.46 -22.35
C GLU A 184 -2.38 5.86 -21.77
N LYS A 185 -2.12 6.14 -20.50
CA LYS A 185 -0.93 5.66 -19.76
C LYS A 185 -1.11 4.27 -19.15
N LYS A 186 -2.20 3.56 -19.43
CA LYS A 186 -2.50 2.22 -18.91
C LYS A 186 -2.37 2.14 -17.38
N ILE A 187 -2.89 3.16 -16.68
CA ILE A 187 -3.01 3.20 -15.23
C ILE A 187 -4.46 2.84 -14.89
N PHE A 188 -4.64 1.81 -14.07
CA PHE A 188 -5.97 1.38 -13.63
C PHE A 188 -6.45 2.30 -12.50
N HIS A 189 -7.67 2.81 -12.62
CA HIS A 189 -8.27 3.61 -11.55
C HIS A 189 -9.15 2.73 -10.66
N LEU A 190 -8.81 2.67 -9.39
CA LEU A 190 -9.58 1.98 -8.34
C LEU A 190 -10.24 3.03 -7.43
N ASN A 191 -11.46 3.42 -7.74
CA ASN A 191 -12.25 4.32 -6.91
C ASN A 191 -13.15 3.55 -5.93
N GLU A 192 -13.88 4.27 -5.09
CA GLU A 192 -14.78 3.68 -4.09
C GLU A 192 -15.84 2.74 -4.69
N ASN A 193 -16.39 3.08 -5.87
CA ASN A 193 -17.39 2.25 -6.54
C ASN A 193 -16.78 0.93 -7.05
N ALA A 194 -15.59 1.00 -7.67
CA ALA A 194 -14.86 -0.18 -8.10
C ALA A 194 -14.49 -1.07 -6.91
N TYR A 195 -14.06 -0.47 -5.79
CA TYR A 195 -13.77 -1.19 -4.55
C TYR A 195 -15.01 -1.90 -4.01
N LYS A 196 -16.16 -1.23 -3.92
CA LYS A 196 -17.43 -1.83 -3.46
C LYS A 196 -17.88 -2.97 -4.38
N TYR A 197 -17.73 -2.80 -5.69
CA TYR A 197 -18.04 -3.84 -6.67
C TYR A 197 -17.17 -5.08 -6.48
N ILE A 198 -15.86 -4.91 -6.33
CA ILE A 198 -14.91 -6.00 -6.08
C ILE A 198 -15.27 -6.71 -4.76
N GLN A 199 -15.57 -5.97 -3.70
CA GLN A 199 -16.00 -6.57 -2.42
C GLN A 199 -17.31 -7.36 -2.55
N GLY A 200 -18.25 -6.88 -3.36
CA GLY A 200 -19.50 -7.57 -3.67
C GLY A 200 -19.23 -8.93 -4.35
N LEU A 201 -18.37 -8.93 -5.36
CA LEU A 201 -17.95 -10.16 -6.05
C LEU A 201 -17.29 -11.15 -5.07
N LEU A 202 -16.36 -10.69 -4.24
CA LEU A 202 -15.68 -11.56 -3.26
C LEU A 202 -16.64 -12.20 -2.26
N LYS A 203 -17.69 -11.48 -1.86
CA LYS A 203 -18.73 -12.05 -0.99
C LYS A 203 -19.52 -13.13 -1.72
N SER A 204 -19.86 -12.94 -2.99
CA SER A 204 -20.60 -13.95 -3.78
C SER A 204 -19.81 -15.23 -4.03
N TYR A 205 -18.48 -15.12 -4.20
CA TYR A 205 -17.61 -16.29 -4.39
C TYR A 205 -17.31 -17.09 -3.11
N LYS A 206 -17.48 -16.49 -1.92
CA LYS A 206 -17.31 -17.21 -0.64
C LYS A 206 -18.51 -18.10 -0.25
N PHE A 207 -19.58 -18.06 -1.02
CA PHE A 207 -20.79 -18.88 -0.82
C PHE A 207 -20.97 -19.99 -1.87
N CYS A 208 -20.00 -20.20 -2.72
CA CYS A 208 -19.82 -21.35 -3.60
C CYS A 208 -18.63 -22.19 -3.16
#